data_985b0330f4cae996eb4e4282124bf36f
#
_entry.id   985b0330f4cae996eb4e4282124bf36f
#
_cell.length_a   1.000
_cell.length_b   1.000
_cell.length_c   1.000
_cell.angle_alpha   90.00
_cell.angle_beta   90.00
_cell.angle_gamma   90.00
#
_symmetry.space_group_name_H-M   'P 1'
#
loop_
_entity.id
_entity.type
_entity.pdbx_description
1 polymer ?
#
loop_
_entity_poly.entity_id
_entity_poly.type
_entity_poly.pdbx_seq_one_letter_code
_entity_poly.pdbx_strand_id
1 'polypeptide(L)'
;MLVCPSDHHIADSAAFRAAALAAAALAREDYLVSFGIAADRPETGYGYLRRGEPLAGGFAIREFVEKPDLARAAAYLASGEYSWNGGIFAFRAGHLLAELAAHRPDMARLVREAVAGGTTDGACFHPAAEPFGAIKGDSIDYAVMENTARAAMVPASMGWSDIGNWAALADALGHAADDGGNVARGGPVDLDQCRGIFALTDGPRISAVGLEDLCIIVSGDEVLVTTRDGAQHVGKLPGAVNQ
;
A
#
# COMPACT_ATOMS: atom_id res chain seq x y z
N MET A 1 -17.76 6.29 -0.80
CA MET A 1 -16.66 6.26 0.19
C MET A 1 -15.35 6.26 -0.57
N LEU A 2 -14.32 6.90 -0.03
CA LEU A 2 -12.93 6.73 -0.43
C LEU A 2 -12.23 6.10 0.77
N VAL A 3 -11.52 4.99 0.56
CA VAL A 3 -10.76 4.27 1.58
C VAL A 3 -9.30 4.33 1.21
N CYS A 4 -8.48 4.86 2.11
CA CYS A 4 -7.05 5.02 1.92
C CYS A 4 -6.32 4.38 3.10
N PRO A 5 -5.21 3.69 2.90
CA PRO A 5 -4.27 3.39 3.97
C PRO A 5 -3.76 4.68 4.62
N SER A 6 -3.45 4.62 5.90
CA SER A 6 -3.04 5.81 6.69
C SER A 6 -1.55 6.13 6.57
N ASP A 7 -0.76 5.23 6.02
CA ASP A 7 0.70 5.21 6.00
C ASP A 7 1.31 5.28 4.59
N HIS A 8 0.49 5.37 3.55
CA HIS A 8 0.99 5.55 2.19
C HIS A 8 1.52 6.97 1.94
N HIS A 9 2.60 7.06 1.20
CA HIS A 9 3.13 8.33 0.71
C HIS A 9 2.50 8.71 -0.63
N ILE A 10 2.14 10.00 -0.77
CA ILE A 10 1.62 10.60 -1.99
C ILE A 10 2.32 11.96 -2.19
N ALA A 11 3.21 12.04 -3.17
CA ALA A 11 3.97 13.26 -3.42
C ALA A 11 3.12 14.36 -4.08
N ASP A 12 2.24 13.99 -5.02
CA ASP A 12 1.36 14.94 -5.74
C ASP A 12 -0.09 14.83 -5.26
N SER A 13 -0.44 15.66 -4.29
CA SER A 13 -1.81 15.73 -3.74
C SER A 13 -2.84 16.28 -4.75
N ALA A 14 -2.43 17.01 -5.79
CA ALA A 14 -3.34 17.50 -6.82
C ALA A 14 -3.72 16.37 -7.77
N ALA A 15 -2.75 15.57 -8.22
CA ALA A 15 -2.98 14.36 -9.01
C ALA A 15 -3.83 13.34 -8.22
N PHE A 16 -3.57 13.16 -6.92
CA PHE A 16 -4.41 12.32 -6.06
C PHE A 16 -5.87 12.79 -6.05
N ARG A 17 -6.13 14.09 -5.85
CA ARG A 17 -7.49 14.63 -5.85
C ARG A 17 -8.19 14.43 -7.20
N ALA A 18 -7.47 14.63 -8.30
CA ALA A 18 -8.03 14.39 -9.64
C ALA A 18 -8.42 12.92 -9.84
N ALA A 19 -7.56 11.97 -9.46
CA ALA A 19 -7.85 10.53 -9.50
C ALA A 19 -9.03 10.17 -8.59
N ALA A 20 -9.11 10.75 -7.38
CA ALA A 20 -10.22 10.52 -6.44
C ALA A 20 -11.57 10.99 -7.00
N LEU A 21 -11.60 12.12 -7.71
CA LEU A 21 -12.82 12.62 -8.37
C LEU A 21 -13.25 11.70 -9.53
N ALA A 22 -12.31 11.20 -10.33
CA ALA A 22 -12.59 10.24 -11.40
C ALA A 22 -13.10 8.91 -10.80
N ALA A 23 -12.45 8.42 -9.74
CA ALA A 23 -12.88 7.21 -9.03
C ALA A 23 -14.28 7.37 -8.41
N ALA A 24 -14.60 8.55 -7.85
CA ALA A 24 -15.92 8.83 -7.32
C ALA A 24 -17.02 8.86 -8.41
N ALA A 25 -16.69 9.28 -9.63
CA ALA A 25 -17.62 9.23 -10.74
C ALA A 25 -17.99 7.78 -11.11
N LEU A 26 -16.99 6.91 -11.27
CA LEU A 26 -17.22 5.48 -11.55
C LEU A 26 -17.92 4.76 -10.37
N ALA A 27 -17.58 5.12 -9.13
CA ALA A 27 -18.25 4.57 -7.96
C ALA A 27 -19.75 4.90 -7.89
N ARG A 28 -20.19 6.04 -8.45
CA ARG A 28 -21.62 6.36 -8.57
C ARG A 28 -22.36 5.47 -9.56
N GLU A 29 -21.64 4.88 -10.50
CA GLU A 29 -22.15 3.90 -11.47
C GLU A 29 -22.02 2.45 -10.96
N ASP A 30 -21.88 2.27 -9.65
CA ASP A 30 -21.74 0.98 -8.96
C ASP A 30 -20.51 0.17 -9.40
N TYR A 31 -19.38 0.85 -9.67
CA TYR A 31 -18.07 0.19 -9.73
C TYR A 31 -17.38 0.19 -8.37
N LEU A 32 -16.63 -0.87 -8.11
CA LEU A 32 -15.61 -0.93 -7.08
C LEU A 32 -14.30 -0.50 -7.71
N VAL A 33 -13.82 0.69 -7.36
CA VAL A 33 -12.72 1.35 -8.08
C VAL A 33 -11.44 1.26 -7.27
N SER A 34 -10.36 0.77 -7.88
CA SER A 34 -9.00 0.83 -7.37
C SER A 34 -8.18 1.88 -8.11
N PHE A 35 -7.15 2.41 -7.44
CA PHE A 35 -6.16 3.30 -8.06
C PHE A 35 -5.06 2.45 -8.70
N GLY A 36 -4.93 2.56 -10.02
CA GLY A 36 -3.93 1.84 -10.80
C GLY A 36 -2.65 2.65 -10.93
N ILE A 37 -1.58 2.18 -10.29
CA ILE A 37 -0.26 2.80 -10.33
C ILE A 37 0.55 2.18 -11.48
N ALA A 38 1.28 2.99 -12.23
CA ALA A 38 2.15 2.48 -13.30
C ALA A 38 3.23 1.56 -12.71
N ALA A 39 3.28 0.32 -13.17
CA ALA A 39 4.32 -0.62 -12.75
C ALA A 39 5.64 -0.29 -13.46
N ASP A 40 6.73 -0.15 -12.71
CA ASP A 40 8.08 0.12 -13.22
C ASP A 40 9.07 -1.01 -12.95
N ARG A 41 8.69 -2.00 -12.12
CA ARG A 41 9.48 -3.19 -11.76
C ARG A 41 8.57 -4.38 -11.45
N PRO A 42 9.09 -5.63 -11.44
CA PRO A 42 8.30 -6.81 -11.11
C PRO A 42 8.16 -6.98 -9.60
N GLU A 43 7.32 -6.15 -8.97
CA GLU A 43 7.08 -6.17 -7.53
C GLU A 43 6.16 -7.34 -7.15
N THR A 44 6.57 -8.16 -6.17
CA THR A 44 5.80 -9.32 -5.70
C THR A 44 4.98 -9.03 -4.43
N GLY A 45 5.19 -7.87 -3.82
CA GLY A 45 4.44 -7.40 -2.65
C GLY A 45 3.11 -6.75 -2.98
N TYR A 46 2.86 -6.44 -4.27
CA TYR A 46 1.68 -5.69 -4.71
C TYR A 46 0.70 -6.55 -5.50
N GLY A 47 -0.57 -6.11 -5.50
CA GLY A 47 -1.57 -6.59 -6.44
C GLY A 47 -1.37 -5.98 -7.83
N TYR A 48 -1.85 -6.69 -8.86
CA TYR A 48 -1.80 -6.28 -10.26
C TYR A 48 -3.20 -6.20 -10.85
N LEU A 49 -3.46 -5.12 -11.60
CA LEU A 49 -4.72 -4.80 -12.25
C LEU A 49 -4.53 -4.84 -13.75
N ARG A 50 -5.13 -5.80 -14.45
CA ARG A 50 -5.13 -5.83 -15.92
C ARG A 50 -6.21 -4.90 -16.45
N ARG A 51 -5.82 -3.99 -17.34
CA ARG A 51 -6.76 -3.09 -18.02
C ARG A 51 -7.71 -3.87 -18.93
N GLY A 52 -8.98 -3.55 -18.80
CA GLY A 52 -10.06 -3.98 -19.69
C GLY A 52 -10.58 -2.84 -20.55
N GLU A 53 -11.88 -2.85 -20.80
CA GLU A 53 -12.55 -1.86 -21.64
C GLU A 53 -12.47 -0.44 -21.02
N PRO A 54 -12.33 0.60 -21.87
CA PRO A 54 -12.34 1.98 -21.40
C PRO A 54 -13.67 2.35 -20.76
N LEU A 55 -13.59 3.11 -19.66
CA LEU A 55 -14.71 3.74 -18.97
C LEU A 55 -14.48 5.26 -18.93
N ALA A 56 -15.51 6.03 -18.58
CA ALA A 56 -15.37 7.48 -18.42
C ALA A 56 -14.44 7.82 -17.24
N GLY A 57 -13.19 8.14 -17.55
CA GLY A 57 -12.15 8.48 -16.56
C GLY A 57 -11.36 7.31 -16.01
N GLY A 58 -11.49 6.11 -16.57
CA GLY A 58 -10.75 4.91 -16.15
C GLY A 58 -10.93 3.72 -17.07
N PHE A 59 -10.78 2.53 -16.54
CA PHE A 59 -10.92 1.26 -17.24
C PHE A 59 -11.64 0.24 -16.36
N ALA A 60 -12.41 -0.65 -16.95
CA ALA A 60 -12.81 -1.87 -16.26
C ALA A 60 -11.54 -2.68 -15.91
N ILE A 61 -11.57 -3.42 -14.82
CA ILE A 61 -10.50 -4.39 -14.50
C ILE A 61 -10.92 -5.72 -15.11
N ARG A 62 -10.06 -6.24 -16.00
CA ARG A 62 -10.26 -7.55 -16.63
C ARG A 62 -9.76 -8.69 -15.75
N GLU A 63 -8.74 -8.43 -14.94
CA GLU A 63 -8.13 -9.39 -14.03
C GLU A 63 -7.52 -8.63 -12.85
N PHE A 64 -7.77 -9.11 -11.65
CA PHE A 64 -7.14 -8.65 -10.41
C PHE A 64 -6.34 -9.82 -9.84
N VAL A 65 -5.06 -9.63 -9.56
CA VAL A 65 -4.19 -10.68 -9.00
C VAL A 65 -3.40 -10.10 -7.85
N GLU A 66 -3.61 -10.61 -6.65
CA GLU A 66 -2.89 -10.17 -5.45
C GLU A 66 -1.57 -10.95 -5.31
N LYS A 67 -0.48 -10.24 -5.13
CA LYS A 67 0.87 -10.75 -4.81
C LYS A 67 1.31 -11.94 -5.67
N PRO A 68 1.47 -11.75 -7.00
CA PRO A 68 1.93 -12.82 -7.89
C PRO A 68 3.37 -13.24 -7.55
N ASP A 69 3.77 -14.43 -8.01
CA ASP A 69 5.16 -14.81 -8.01
C ASP A 69 6.00 -13.93 -8.97
N LEU A 70 7.32 -13.96 -8.81
CA LEU A 70 8.25 -13.13 -9.59
C LEU A 70 8.13 -13.35 -11.11
N ALA A 71 7.91 -14.59 -11.55
CA ALA A 71 7.80 -14.91 -12.98
C ALA A 71 6.54 -14.28 -13.58
N ARG A 72 5.42 -14.34 -12.88
CA ARG A 72 4.16 -13.69 -13.27
C ARG A 72 4.30 -12.16 -13.23
N ALA A 73 4.89 -11.61 -12.16
CA ALA A 73 5.12 -10.17 -12.04
C ALA A 73 5.97 -9.62 -13.19
N ALA A 74 7.05 -10.34 -13.58
CA ALA A 74 7.89 -9.98 -14.72
C ALA A 74 7.12 -10.06 -16.05
N ALA A 75 6.27 -11.07 -16.24
CA ALA A 75 5.43 -11.20 -17.42
C ALA A 75 4.40 -10.07 -17.51
N TYR A 76 3.79 -9.67 -16.39
CA TYR A 76 2.83 -8.56 -16.33
C TYR A 76 3.49 -7.22 -16.67
N LEU A 77 4.69 -6.97 -16.12
CA LEU A 77 5.46 -5.78 -16.46
C LEU A 77 5.81 -5.73 -17.96
N ALA A 78 6.30 -6.83 -18.51
CA ALA A 78 6.70 -6.92 -19.93
C ALA A 78 5.50 -6.73 -20.88
N SER A 79 4.30 -7.13 -20.50
CA SER A 79 3.08 -6.95 -21.30
C SER A 79 2.66 -5.49 -21.46
N GLY A 80 2.96 -4.63 -20.49
CA GLY A 80 2.48 -3.25 -20.43
C GLY A 80 0.97 -3.08 -20.20
N GLU A 81 0.25 -4.19 -19.98
CA GLU A 81 -1.21 -4.19 -19.79
C GLU A 81 -1.64 -4.03 -18.33
N TYR A 82 -0.70 -4.16 -17.40
CA TYR A 82 -0.98 -4.16 -15.96
C TYR A 82 -0.52 -2.89 -15.27
N SER A 83 -1.25 -2.52 -14.24
CA SER A 83 -0.88 -1.51 -13.25
C SER A 83 -0.82 -2.17 -11.89
N TRP A 84 -0.05 -1.63 -10.95
CA TRP A 84 -0.14 -2.05 -9.56
C TRP A 84 -1.45 -1.59 -8.92
N ASN A 85 -1.99 -2.39 -8.01
CA ASN A 85 -3.05 -2.00 -7.11
C ASN A 85 -2.48 -1.06 -6.04
N GLY A 86 -2.92 0.20 -6.05
CA GLY A 86 -2.46 1.20 -5.07
C GLY A 86 -3.06 1.03 -3.67
N GLY A 87 -3.92 0.03 -3.44
CA GLY A 87 -4.58 -0.19 -2.14
C GLY A 87 -5.53 0.94 -1.72
N ILE A 88 -5.84 1.85 -2.64
CA ILE A 88 -6.79 2.94 -2.44
C ILE A 88 -8.05 2.63 -3.22
N PHE A 89 -9.20 2.65 -2.53
CA PHE A 89 -10.47 2.22 -3.13
C PHE A 89 -11.55 3.28 -3.02
N ALA A 90 -12.38 3.37 -4.07
CA ALA A 90 -13.58 4.20 -4.06
C ALA A 90 -14.81 3.37 -4.45
N PHE A 91 -15.89 3.46 -3.68
CA PHE A 91 -17.12 2.72 -3.91
C PHE A 91 -18.31 3.32 -3.17
N ARG A 92 -19.52 2.92 -3.57
CA ARG A 92 -20.72 3.13 -2.75
C ARG A 92 -20.76 2.08 -1.64
N ALA A 93 -20.96 2.51 -0.39
CA ALA A 93 -20.97 1.60 0.75
C ALA A 93 -21.98 0.45 0.59
N GLY A 94 -23.19 0.76 0.10
CA GLY A 94 -24.22 -0.25 -0.15
C GLY A 94 -23.81 -1.28 -1.20
N HIS A 95 -23.07 -0.85 -2.25
CA HIS A 95 -22.58 -1.79 -3.27
C HIS A 95 -21.49 -2.71 -2.73
N LEU A 96 -20.49 -2.17 -1.98
CA LEU A 96 -19.49 -3.01 -1.33
C LEU A 96 -20.13 -4.04 -0.39
N LEU A 97 -21.14 -3.65 0.42
CA LEU A 97 -21.82 -4.56 1.33
C LEU A 97 -22.62 -5.64 0.60
N ALA A 98 -23.17 -5.33 -0.58
CA ALA A 98 -23.85 -6.30 -1.43
C ALA A 98 -22.86 -7.32 -2.03
N GLU A 99 -21.74 -6.85 -2.57
CA GLU A 99 -20.66 -7.71 -3.10
C GLU A 99 -20.04 -8.57 -2.01
N LEU A 100 -19.78 -8.00 -0.82
CA LEU A 100 -19.31 -8.77 0.33
C LEU A 100 -20.31 -9.86 0.72
N ALA A 101 -21.61 -9.56 0.71
CA ALA A 101 -22.64 -10.56 1.02
C ALA A 101 -22.72 -11.68 -0.04
N ALA A 102 -22.47 -11.35 -1.31
CA ALA A 102 -22.44 -12.32 -2.39
C ALA A 102 -21.22 -13.25 -2.34
N HIS A 103 -20.03 -12.70 -2.05
CA HIS A 103 -18.77 -13.46 -2.12
C HIS A 103 -18.32 -14.03 -0.76
N ARG A 104 -18.70 -13.39 0.35
CA ARG A 104 -18.35 -13.78 1.74
C ARG A 104 -19.56 -13.64 2.67
N PRO A 105 -20.62 -14.46 2.48
CA PRO A 105 -21.89 -14.31 3.20
C PRO A 105 -21.75 -14.39 4.72
N ASP A 106 -20.89 -15.28 5.22
CA ASP A 106 -20.67 -15.41 6.67
C ASP A 106 -19.98 -14.17 7.25
N MET A 107 -18.97 -13.61 6.57
CA MET A 107 -18.33 -12.37 6.98
C MET A 107 -19.35 -11.22 7.00
N ALA A 108 -20.13 -11.07 5.94
CA ALA A 108 -21.17 -10.03 5.85
C ALA A 108 -22.23 -10.16 6.96
N ARG A 109 -22.62 -11.38 7.33
CA ARG A 109 -23.54 -11.64 8.44
C ARG A 109 -22.92 -11.24 9.76
N LEU A 110 -21.71 -11.73 10.07
CA LEU A 110 -21.00 -11.43 11.30
C LEU A 110 -20.71 -9.95 11.50
N VAL A 111 -20.33 -9.23 10.42
CA VAL A 111 -20.15 -7.77 10.44
C VAL A 111 -21.45 -7.06 10.83
N ARG A 112 -22.59 -7.46 10.24
CA ARG A 112 -23.91 -6.87 10.60
C ARG A 112 -24.27 -7.15 12.06
N GLU A 113 -24.05 -8.34 12.54
CA GLU A 113 -24.30 -8.74 13.94
C GLU A 113 -23.40 -7.94 14.89
N ALA A 114 -22.12 -7.81 14.56
CA ALA A 114 -21.16 -7.02 15.35
C ALA A 114 -21.56 -5.53 15.42
N VAL A 115 -22.02 -4.97 14.31
CA VAL A 115 -22.49 -3.57 14.27
C VAL A 115 -23.81 -3.42 15.02
N ALA A 116 -24.78 -4.32 14.82
CA ALA A 116 -26.10 -4.25 15.48
C ALA A 116 -26.01 -4.44 17.00
N GLY A 117 -25.09 -5.27 17.49
CA GLY A 117 -24.84 -5.50 18.92
C GLY A 117 -23.79 -4.56 19.53
N GLY A 118 -23.24 -3.62 18.75
CA GLY A 118 -22.23 -2.69 19.21
C GLY A 118 -22.77 -1.60 20.15
N THR A 119 -21.86 -0.93 20.83
CA THR A 119 -22.17 0.18 21.77
C THR A 119 -21.39 1.44 21.39
N THR A 120 -21.93 2.60 21.76
CA THR A 120 -21.24 3.89 21.54
C THR A 120 -20.89 4.50 22.89
N ASP A 121 -19.64 4.91 23.05
CA ASP A 121 -19.16 5.67 24.19
C ASP A 121 -18.53 7.00 23.68
N GLY A 122 -19.22 8.10 23.93
CA GLY A 122 -18.86 9.40 23.35
C GLY A 122 -18.84 9.36 21.82
N ALA A 123 -17.68 9.61 21.24
CA ALA A 123 -17.45 9.56 19.78
C ALA A 123 -16.96 8.18 19.30
N CYS A 124 -16.71 7.23 20.20
CA CYS A 124 -16.17 5.91 19.88
C CYS A 124 -17.29 4.88 19.74
N PHE A 125 -17.28 4.15 18.62
CA PHE A 125 -18.14 3.00 18.40
C PHE A 125 -17.36 1.69 18.64
N HIS A 126 -17.90 0.80 19.46
CA HIS A 126 -17.34 -0.50 19.79
C HIS A 126 -18.25 -1.60 19.22
N PRO A 127 -17.81 -2.36 18.19
CA PRO A 127 -18.58 -3.49 17.70
C PRO A 127 -18.68 -4.57 18.76
N ALA A 128 -19.76 -5.36 18.73
CA ALA A 128 -19.90 -6.49 19.64
C ALA A 128 -18.75 -7.48 19.45
N ALA A 129 -18.05 -7.80 20.54
CA ALA A 129 -16.78 -8.52 20.52
C ALA A 129 -16.91 -9.95 19.99
N GLU A 130 -17.97 -10.68 20.38
CA GLU A 130 -18.17 -12.08 20.00
C GLU A 130 -18.34 -12.26 18.48
N PRO A 131 -19.31 -11.63 17.78
CA PRO A 131 -19.44 -11.77 16.33
C PRO A 131 -18.26 -11.16 15.59
N PHE A 132 -17.64 -10.08 16.09
CA PHE A 132 -16.45 -9.49 15.46
C PHE A 132 -15.25 -10.44 15.54
N GLY A 133 -14.99 -11.06 16.69
CA GLY A 133 -13.92 -12.02 16.88
C GLY A 133 -14.10 -13.34 16.11
N ALA A 134 -15.35 -13.68 15.74
CA ALA A 134 -15.65 -14.84 14.93
C ALA A 134 -15.41 -14.64 13.41
N ILE A 135 -15.14 -13.41 12.97
CA ILE A 135 -14.85 -13.11 11.56
C ILE A 135 -13.50 -13.73 11.20
N LYS A 136 -13.50 -14.63 10.21
CA LYS A 136 -12.25 -15.04 9.56
C LYS A 136 -11.75 -13.87 8.72
N GLY A 137 -10.64 -13.25 9.16
CA GLY A 137 -10.06 -12.10 8.47
C GLY A 137 -9.70 -12.42 7.01
N ASP A 138 -10.06 -11.50 6.11
CA ASP A 138 -9.71 -11.53 4.69
C ASP A 138 -9.58 -10.09 4.20
N SER A 139 -8.68 -9.82 3.24
CA SER A 139 -8.56 -8.48 2.68
C SER A 139 -9.68 -8.20 1.68
N ILE A 140 -9.98 -6.93 1.43
CA ILE A 140 -10.93 -6.52 0.40
C ILE A 140 -10.52 -7.05 -0.99
N ASP A 141 -9.23 -7.20 -1.23
CA ASP A 141 -8.67 -7.70 -2.48
C ASP A 141 -9.15 -9.12 -2.75
N TYR A 142 -8.91 -10.06 -1.81
CA TYR A 142 -9.35 -11.45 -1.92
C TYR A 142 -10.85 -11.63 -1.69
N ALA A 143 -11.42 -10.87 -0.75
CA ALA A 143 -12.82 -11.04 -0.40
C ALA A 143 -13.75 -10.60 -1.53
N VAL A 144 -13.42 -9.52 -2.22
CA VAL A 144 -14.30 -8.84 -3.16
C VAL A 144 -13.64 -8.55 -4.51
N MET A 145 -12.47 -7.89 -4.54
CA MET A 145 -11.92 -7.33 -5.78
C MET A 145 -11.53 -8.38 -6.83
N GLU A 146 -11.04 -9.53 -6.42
CA GLU A 146 -10.75 -10.67 -7.33
C GLU A 146 -12.01 -11.37 -7.87
N ASN A 147 -13.16 -11.14 -7.23
CA ASN A 147 -14.38 -11.90 -7.50
C ASN A 147 -15.49 -11.08 -8.18
N THR A 148 -15.47 -9.76 -8.02
CA THR A 148 -16.53 -8.89 -8.54
C THR A 148 -16.44 -8.71 -10.06
N ALA A 149 -17.57 -8.71 -10.74
CA ALA A 149 -17.68 -8.33 -12.16
C ALA A 149 -17.71 -6.81 -12.37
N ARG A 150 -17.72 -6.02 -11.31
CA ARG A 150 -17.84 -4.55 -11.33
C ARG A 150 -16.59 -3.84 -10.83
N ALA A 151 -15.41 -4.48 -10.99
CA ALA A 151 -14.14 -3.83 -10.68
C ALA A 151 -13.74 -2.84 -11.78
N ALA A 152 -13.28 -1.66 -11.38
CA ALA A 152 -12.71 -0.65 -12.27
C ALA A 152 -11.41 -0.08 -11.69
N MET A 153 -10.57 0.51 -12.54
CA MET A 153 -9.38 1.22 -12.13
C MET A 153 -9.33 2.63 -12.71
N VAL A 154 -8.79 3.56 -11.94
CA VAL A 154 -8.41 4.89 -12.38
C VAL A 154 -6.88 4.95 -12.41
N PRO A 155 -6.24 5.26 -13.56
CA PRO A 155 -4.81 5.48 -13.61
C PRO A 155 -4.42 6.66 -12.71
N ALA A 156 -3.44 6.45 -11.84
CA ALA A 156 -2.98 7.46 -10.89
C ALA A 156 -1.46 7.60 -10.94
N SER A 157 -0.99 8.76 -11.41
CA SER A 157 0.43 9.15 -11.39
C SER A 157 0.59 10.27 -10.38
N MET A 158 0.83 9.91 -9.12
CA MET A 158 0.79 10.83 -7.98
C MET A 158 2.02 10.71 -7.05
N GLY A 159 3.09 10.05 -7.53
CA GLY A 159 4.26 9.78 -6.69
C GLY A 159 3.92 8.92 -5.49
N TRP A 160 3.17 7.83 -5.74
CA TRP A 160 2.70 6.91 -4.71
C TRP A 160 3.77 5.92 -4.30
N SER A 161 3.84 5.65 -3.00
CA SER A 161 4.56 4.53 -2.40
C SER A 161 3.79 4.03 -1.16
N ASP A 162 3.77 2.73 -0.95
CA ASP A 162 3.23 2.11 0.27
C ASP A 162 4.19 2.19 1.47
N ILE A 163 5.43 2.68 1.25
CA ILE A 163 6.52 2.73 2.25
C ILE A 163 6.75 1.34 2.90
N GLY A 164 6.66 0.27 2.13
CA GLY A 164 6.73 -1.10 2.63
C GLY A 164 8.11 -1.55 3.11
N ASN A 165 9.16 -0.75 2.92
CA ASN A 165 10.52 -1.04 3.38
C ASN A 165 11.38 0.23 3.49
N TRP A 166 12.59 0.09 4.06
CA TRP A 166 13.51 1.22 4.31
C TRP A 166 14.00 1.91 3.04
N ALA A 167 14.13 1.20 1.93
CA ALA A 167 14.51 1.80 0.65
C ALA A 167 13.38 2.69 0.10
N ALA A 168 12.13 2.24 0.19
CA ALA A 168 10.96 3.02 -0.20
C ALA A 168 10.81 4.28 0.67
N LEU A 169 11.11 4.19 1.98
CA LEU A 169 11.14 5.37 2.86
C LEU A 169 12.24 6.35 2.45
N ALA A 170 13.44 5.84 2.12
CA ALA A 170 14.54 6.68 1.63
C ALA A 170 14.16 7.41 0.34
N ASP A 171 13.50 6.74 -0.61
CA ASP A 171 13.02 7.33 -1.86
C ASP A 171 11.97 8.41 -1.62
N ALA A 172 11.01 8.16 -0.74
CA ALA A 172 10.00 9.15 -0.36
C ALA A 172 10.61 10.41 0.28
N LEU A 173 11.73 10.27 0.99
CA LEU A 173 12.47 11.35 1.62
C LEU A 173 13.58 11.93 0.72
N GLY A 174 13.71 11.47 -0.52
CA GLY A 174 14.78 11.87 -1.45
C GLY A 174 14.87 13.37 -1.73
N HIS A 175 13.75 14.10 -1.54
CA HIS A 175 13.74 15.57 -1.65
C HIS A 175 14.64 16.28 -0.61
N ALA A 176 15.09 15.58 0.41
CA ALA A 176 15.96 16.06 1.47
C ALA A 176 17.37 15.44 1.39
N ALA A 177 17.73 14.84 0.25
CA ALA A 177 19.06 14.28 0.02
C ALA A 177 20.09 15.40 -0.20
N ASP A 178 21.34 15.12 0.22
CA ASP A 178 22.50 15.93 -0.12
C ASP A 178 22.96 15.68 -1.58
N ASP A 179 24.07 16.35 -1.99
CA ASP A 179 24.65 16.22 -3.34
C ASP A 179 25.15 14.78 -3.64
N GLY A 180 25.37 13.96 -2.62
CA GLY A 180 25.74 12.55 -2.73
C GLY A 180 24.51 11.62 -2.79
N GLY A 181 23.30 12.16 -2.71
CA GLY A 181 22.08 11.38 -2.63
C GLY A 181 21.86 10.75 -1.24
N ASN A 182 22.55 11.22 -0.21
CA ASN A 182 22.41 10.70 1.16
C ASN A 182 21.24 11.41 1.86
N VAL A 183 20.48 10.65 2.65
CA VAL A 183 19.40 11.15 3.50
C VAL A 183 19.73 10.79 4.94
N ALA A 184 19.90 11.80 5.80
CA ALA A 184 20.13 11.65 7.23
C ALA A 184 18.92 12.17 8.01
N ARG A 185 18.46 11.43 9.01
CA ARG A 185 17.28 11.76 9.84
C ARG A 185 17.48 11.41 11.31
N GLY A 186 16.75 12.14 12.13
CA GLY A 186 16.72 11.92 13.59
C GLY A 186 17.90 12.53 14.31
N GLY A 187 18.82 11.70 14.85
CA GLY A 187 19.97 12.13 15.61
C GLY A 187 21.20 12.49 14.76
N PRO A 188 22.40 12.56 15.37
CA PRO A 188 23.63 12.96 14.68
C PRO A 188 24.12 11.89 13.70
N VAL A 189 24.39 12.31 12.46
CA VAL A 189 24.91 11.45 11.38
C VAL A 189 26.09 12.15 10.72
N ASP A 190 27.25 11.46 10.65
CA ASP A 190 28.44 11.90 9.96
C ASP A 190 28.73 10.95 8.79
N LEU A 191 28.69 11.46 7.57
CA LEU A 191 28.97 10.70 6.35
C LEU A 191 30.17 11.32 5.63
N ASP A 192 31.21 10.51 5.38
CA ASP A 192 32.38 10.90 4.61
C ASP A 192 32.58 9.96 3.42
N GLN A 193 32.73 10.51 2.21
CA GLN A 193 32.87 9.76 0.96
C GLN A 193 31.75 8.73 0.75
N CYS A 194 30.52 9.04 1.20
CA CYS A 194 29.34 8.19 1.10
C CYS A 194 28.41 8.63 -0.01
N ARG A 195 27.68 7.67 -0.61
CA ARG A 195 26.67 7.92 -1.65
C ARG A 195 25.43 7.03 -1.44
N GLY A 196 24.23 7.61 -1.66
CA GLY A 196 22.98 6.87 -1.60
C GLY A 196 22.67 6.27 -0.24
N ILE A 197 23.24 6.80 0.83
CA ILE A 197 23.02 6.31 2.20
C ILE A 197 21.71 6.87 2.74
N PHE A 198 20.88 6.00 3.27
CA PHE A 198 19.78 6.36 4.15
C PHE A 198 20.17 6.05 5.60
N ALA A 199 20.41 7.06 6.41
CA ALA A 199 20.78 6.94 7.81
C ALA A 199 19.69 7.53 8.70
N LEU A 200 19.10 6.72 9.57
CA LEU A 200 18.09 7.10 10.55
C LEU A 200 18.56 6.67 11.95
N THR A 201 18.53 7.57 12.92
CA THR A 201 18.83 7.24 14.33
C THR A 201 17.93 8.04 15.27
N ASP A 202 17.47 7.42 16.34
CA ASP A 202 16.69 8.05 17.40
C ASP A 202 17.54 8.52 18.59
N GLY A 203 18.87 8.33 18.53
CA GLY A 203 19.76 8.77 19.61
C GLY A 203 21.25 8.61 19.32
N PRO A 204 21.77 7.41 19.18
CA PRO A 204 23.20 7.17 18.94
C PRO A 204 23.70 7.83 17.66
N ARG A 205 24.97 8.31 17.70
CA ARG A 205 25.61 8.83 16.49
C ARG A 205 25.89 7.72 15.48
N ILE A 206 25.52 7.94 14.23
CA ILE A 206 25.95 7.12 13.08
C ILE A 206 27.17 7.81 12.45
N SER A 207 28.27 7.11 12.29
CA SER A 207 29.43 7.57 11.50
C SER A 207 29.74 6.52 10.43
N ALA A 208 29.77 6.93 9.17
CA ALA A 208 30.02 6.05 8.03
C ALA A 208 30.99 6.69 7.05
N VAL A 209 31.92 5.89 6.49
CA VAL A 209 32.96 6.35 5.58
C VAL A 209 33.06 5.39 4.38
N GLY A 210 33.05 5.94 3.17
CA GLY A 210 33.29 5.19 1.93
C GLY A 210 32.23 4.12 1.60
N LEU A 211 30.99 4.35 2.01
CA LEU A 211 29.87 3.41 1.80
C LEU A 211 28.94 3.91 0.70
N GLU A 212 28.29 2.96 -0.01
CA GLU A 212 27.35 3.23 -1.08
C GLU A 212 26.07 2.39 -0.93
N ASP A 213 24.91 2.99 -1.26
CA ASP A 213 23.60 2.36 -1.40
C ASP A 213 23.15 1.51 -0.21
N LEU A 214 23.32 2.03 1.01
CA LEU A 214 22.94 1.36 2.26
C LEU A 214 21.82 2.10 2.98
N CYS A 215 21.02 1.32 3.72
CA CYS A 215 20.15 1.79 4.79
C CYS A 215 20.80 1.43 6.12
N ILE A 216 21.03 2.42 6.98
CA ILE A 216 21.59 2.29 8.34
C ILE A 216 20.57 2.85 9.31
N ILE A 217 19.91 1.99 10.06
CA ILE A 217 18.82 2.36 10.95
C ILE A 217 19.21 1.99 12.38
N VAL A 218 19.09 2.93 13.27
CA VAL A 218 19.31 2.74 14.72
C VAL A 218 18.04 3.17 15.44
N SER A 219 17.45 2.28 16.22
CA SER A 219 16.29 2.57 17.05
C SER A 219 16.45 1.88 18.40
N GLY A 220 16.53 2.67 19.48
CA GLY A 220 16.84 2.17 20.80
C GLY A 220 18.17 1.40 20.80
N ASP A 221 18.10 0.13 21.18
CA ASP A 221 19.27 -0.78 21.24
C ASP A 221 19.44 -1.61 19.94
N GLU A 222 18.61 -1.38 18.93
CA GLU A 222 18.64 -2.16 17.69
C GLU A 222 19.36 -1.41 16.57
N VAL A 223 20.15 -2.14 15.79
CA VAL A 223 20.88 -1.62 14.63
C VAL A 223 20.58 -2.51 13.43
N LEU A 224 20.03 -1.92 12.38
CA LEU A 224 19.86 -2.55 11.08
C LEU A 224 20.84 -1.92 10.09
N VAL A 225 21.57 -2.75 9.36
CA VAL A 225 22.36 -2.35 8.20
C VAL A 225 21.98 -3.27 7.04
N THR A 226 21.52 -2.70 5.95
CA THR A 226 21.13 -3.43 4.75
C THR A 226 21.46 -2.63 3.50
N THR A 227 21.64 -3.30 2.36
CA THR A 227 21.63 -2.61 1.07
C THR A 227 20.21 -2.16 0.73
N ARG A 228 20.07 -1.19 -0.17
CA ARG A 228 18.74 -0.79 -0.68
C ARG A 228 17.97 -1.97 -1.27
N ASP A 229 18.64 -2.82 -2.04
CA ASP A 229 18.05 -4.05 -2.61
C ASP A 229 17.69 -5.08 -1.54
N GLY A 230 18.48 -5.16 -0.46
CA GLY A 230 18.26 -6.07 0.67
C GLY A 230 17.10 -5.65 1.59
N ALA A 231 16.63 -4.40 1.50
CA ALA A 231 15.61 -3.86 2.39
C ALA A 231 14.29 -4.66 2.38
N GLN A 232 13.93 -5.27 1.26
CA GLN A 232 12.75 -6.14 1.14
C GLN A 232 12.82 -7.43 1.97
N HIS A 233 14.03 -7.85 2.37
CA HIS A 233 14.24 -9.08 3.13
C HIS A 233 14.23 -8.86 4.65
N VAL A 234 14.26 -7.62 5.11
CA VAL A 234 14.33 -7.27 6.54
C VAL A 234 13.16 -7.88 7.32
N GLY A 235 11.94 -7.82 6.80
CA GLY A 235 10.76 -8.41 7.45
C GLY A 235 10.80 -9.95 7.64
N LYS A 236 11.79 -10.64 7.04
CA LYS A 236 12.00 -12.10 7.21
C LYS A 236 13.03 -12.43 8.29
N LEU A 237 13.68 -11.43 8.87
CA LEU A 237 14.64 -11.63 9.94
C LEU A 237 13.91 -12.05 11.22
N PRO A 238 14.52 -12.95 12.04
CA PRO A 238 13.88 -13.41 13.27
C PRO A 238 13.51 -12.28 14.25
N GLY A 239 14.27 -11.19 14.29
CA GLY A 239 13.99 -10.02 15.11
C GLY A 239 12.83 -9.16 14.60
N ALA A 240 12.51 -9.20 13.31
CA ALA A 240 11.43 -8.41 12.72
C ALA A 240 10.03 -9.04 12.90
N VAL A 241 9.96 -10.33 13.23
CA VAL A 241 8.70 -11.09 13.33
C VAL A 241 7.90 -10.76 14.59
N ASN A 242 8.52 -10.09 15.56
CA ASN A 242 7.94 -9.80 16.89
C ASN A 242 7.73 -8.29 17.16
N GLN A 243 7.75 -7.46 16.13
CA GLN A 243 7.48 -6.02 16.25
C GLN A 243 6.09 -5.64 15.77
#